data_c6a03acbb5aa531df5c1c300b2a874f6
#
_entry.id   c6a03acbb5aa531df5c1c300b2a874f6
#
_cell.length_a   1.000
_cell.length_b   1.000
_cell.length_c   1.000
_cell.angle_alpha   90.00
_cell.angle_beta   90.00
_cell.angle_gamma   90.00
#
_symmetry.space_group_name_H-M   'P 1'
#
loop_
_entity.id
_entity.type
_entity.pdbx_description
1 polymer ?
#
loop_
_entity_poly.entity_id
_entity_poly.type
_entity_poly.pdbx_seq_one_letter_code
_entity_poly.pdbx_strand_id
1 'polypeptide(L)'
;MRTLLTILIFANFLFPQSFGQNKVQYDSFDWEYIVSPNTNIYYYGDNEELAIFTSKVAERSIEQIGKHLRWRSDKPIKIIVYTSHNDFQQTNVVNVYMSEGIGGVTELYKNRIVIPFEGSYEQFEHVIHHELVHAAINQLVYGGNAQGLISGRIRVQVPLWANEGLAEFLSVDWDTNSDMVLRDLAIEDRLPSIPELNYSILAYKGGQSVWQYITQKYGREKVGEIFQQMKRAQNDEKGFESALGVDYEKLTDDWHDFVKRE
;
A
#
# COMPACT_ATOMS: atom_id res chain seq x y z
N MET A 1 7.50 40.05 43.94
CA MET A 1 6.68 40.10 42.73
C MET A 1 7.48 40.20 41.40
N ARG A 2 8.60 40.96 41.34
CA ARG A 2 9.43 41.08 40.12
C ARG A 2 10.14 39.78 39.68
N THR A 3 10.57 38.94 40.59
CA THR A 3 11.28 37.67 40.34
C THR A 3 10.36 36.58 39.74
N LEU A 4 9.07 36.55 40.09
CA LEU A 4 8.10 35.58 39.53
C LEU A 4 7.78 35.89 38.08
N LEU A 5 7.75 37.19 37.69
CA LEU A 5 7.47 37.63 36.32
C LEU A 5 8.61 37.23 35.36
N THR A 6 9.85 37.28 35.82
CA THR A 6 11.05 36.93 35.05
C THR A 6 11.10 35.41 34.76
N ILE A 7 10.69 34.57 35.72
CA ILE A 7 10.63 33.11 35.54
C ILE A 7 9.54 32.71 34.54
N LEU A 8 8.39 33.40 34.54
CA LEU A 8 7.31 33.13 33.58
C LEU A 8 7.70 33.50 32.14
N ILE A 9 8.51 34.54 31.94
CA ILE A 9 8.98 34.92 30.58
C ILE A 9 10.03 33.91 30.08
N PHE A 10 10.90 33.39 30.95
CA PHE A 10 11.88 32.37 30.57
C PHE A 10 11.23 31.00 30.29
N ALA A 11 10.15 30.63 30.98
CA ALA A 11 9.46 29.36 30.74
C ALA A 11 8.82 29.28 29.36
N ASN A 12 8.45 30.40 28.76
CA ASN A 12 7.92 30.42 27.38
C ASN A 12 8.99 30.21 26.30
N PHE A 13 10.27 30.37 26.61
CA PHE A 13 11.39 30.09 25.69
C PHE A 13 11.89 28.65 25.72
N LEU A 14 11.41 27.84 26.68
CA LEU A 14 11.84 26.44 26.84
C LEU A 14 10.88 25.42 26.17
N PHE A 15 9.74 25.85 25.67
CA PHE A 15 8.92 24.99 24.84
C PHE A 15 9.48 25.06 23.41
N PRO A 16 9.99 23.96 22.85
CA PRO A 16 10.31 23.94 21.45
C PRO A 16 9.03 24.33 20.71
N GLN A 17 9.08 25.42 19.96
CA GLN A 17 8.02 25.73 19.01
C GLN A 17 8.01 24.59 18.01
N SER A 18 7.16 23.59 18.22
CA SER A 18 6.85 22.62 17.19
C SER A 18 6.15 23.39 16.08
N PHE A 19 6.90 23.79 15.09
CA PHE A 19 6.29 24.16 13.81
C PHE A 19 5.49 22.92 13.38
N GLY A 20 4.17 23.08 13.26
CA GLY A 20 3.32 22.01 12.80
C GLY A 20 3.91 21.44 11.51
N GLN A 21 3.95 20.13 11.38
CA GLN A 21 4.42 19.43 10.16
C GLN A 21 3.39 19.52 9.04
N ASN A 22 2.59 20.57 9.01
CA ASN A 22 1.62 20.77 7.93
C ASN A 22 2.38 21.10 6.65
N LYS A 23 2.14 20.31 5.62
CA LYS A 23 2.63 20.64 4.28
C LYS A 23 2.08 21.97 3.84
N VAL A 24 2.91 22.79 3.23
CA VAL A 24 2.47 24.06 2.65
C VAL A 24 1.69 23.71 1.38
N GLN A 25 0.42 24.09 1.35
CA GLN A 25 -0.37 24.11 0.13
C GLN A 25 -0.21 25.50 -0.47
N TYR A 26 0.39 25.59 -1.65
CA TYR A 26 0.63 26.83 -2.35
C TYR A 26 -0.34 27.06 -3.51
N ASP A 27 -1.14 26.04 -3.86
CA ASP A 27 -2.24 26.13 -4.81
C ASP A 27 -3.57 25.83 -4.14
N SER A 28 -4.64 26.38 -4.69
CA SER A 28 -6.02 26.06 -4.34
C SER A 28 -6.67 25.32 -5.50
N PHE A 29 -7.26 24.17 -5.20
CA PHE A 29 -7.90 23.31 -6.19
C PHE A 29 -9.42 23.38 -6.02
N ASP A 30 -10.14 23.69 -7.10
CA ASP A 30 -11.59 23.56 -7.16
C ASP A 30 -11.94 22.11 -7.44
N TRP A 31 -12.16 21.36 -6.36
CA TRP A 31 -12.40 19.92 -6.41
C TRP A 31 -13.81 19.58 -6.89
N GLU A 32 -13.87 18.74 -7.90
CA GLU A 32 -15.06 18.02 -8.36
C GLU A 32 -14.94 16.53 -8.08
N TYR A 33 -16.04 15.78 -8.25
CA TYR A 33 -15.97 14.33 -8.07
C TYR A 33 -16.99 13.58 -8.92
N ILE A 34 -16.63 12.37 -9.31
CA ILE A 34 -17.48 11.38 -9.98
C ILE A 34 -17.78 10.26 -8.99
N VAL A 35 -19.05 9.84 -8.95
CA VAL A 35 -19.51 8.72 -8.13
C VAL A 35 -19.69 7.50 -9.01
N SER A 36 -19.11 6.37 -8.60
CA SER A 36 -19.33 5.05 -9.19
C SER A 36 -19.71 4.03 -8.11
N PRO A 37 -20.09 2.79 -8.47
CA PRO A 37 -20.61 1.82 -7.50
C PRO A 37 -19.67 1.56 -6.32
N ASN A 38 -18.35 1.51 -6.54
CA ASN A 38 -17.38 1.18 -5.52
C ASN A 38 -16.36 2.29 -5.26
N THR A 39 -16.38 3.39 -6.04
CA THR A 39 -15.41 4.48 -5.90
C THR A 39 -16.01 5.87 -6.02
N ASN A 40 -15.37 6.84 -5.35
CA ASN A 40 -15.59 8.27 -5.57
C ASN A 40 -14.26 8.87 -6.03
N ILE A 41 -14.22 9.36 -7.26
CA ILE A 41 -13.01 9.92 -7.88
C ILE A 41 -13.05 11.43 -7.74
N TYR A 42 -12.10 11.99 -7.00
CA TYR A 42 -11.92 13.43 -6.84
C TYR A 42 -10.87 13.94 -7.82
N TYR A 43 -11.18 15.02 -8.53
CA TYR A 43 -10.32 15.66 -9.52
C TYR A 43 -10.53 17.17 -9.50
N TYR A 44 -9.75 17.94 -10.25
CA TYR A 44 -9.85 19.38 -10.36
C TYR A 44 -9.55 19.87 -11.78
N GLY A 45 -10.04 21.07 -12.13
CA GLY A 45 -9.86 21.66 -13.45
C GLY A 45 -10.52 20.84 -14.57
N ASP A 46 -10.08 21.05 -15.81
CA ASP A 46 -10.65 20.40 -17.01
C ASP A 46 -10.17 18.94 -17.17
N ASN A 47 -10.25 18.12 -16.08
CA ASN A 47 -9.70 16.76 -16.04
C ASN A 47 -10.79 15.69 -15.86
N GLU A 48 -12.02 15.97 -16.27
CA GLU A 48 -13.13 15.00 -16.18
C GLU A 48 -12.84 13.68 -16.95
N GLU A 49 -12.19 13.77 -18.12
CA GLU A 49 -11.83 12.56 -18.90
C GLU A 49 -10.87 11.66 -18.12
N LEU A 50 -9.88 12.24 -17.42
CA LEU A 50 -8.98 11.48 -16.57
C LEU A 50 -9.71 10.85 -15.38
N ALA A 51 -10.66 11.56 -14.78
CA ALA A 51 -11.49 11.03 -13.71
C ALA A 51 -12.39 9.88 -14.17
N ILE A 52 -12.98 9.98 -15.37
CA ILE A 52 -13.75 8.91 -16.00
C ILE A 52 -12.86 7.68 -16.29
N PHE A 53 -11.65 7.89 -16.81
CA PHE A 53 -10.68 6.82 -16.99
C PHE A 53 -10.36 6.14 -15.67
N THR A 54 -10.00 6.92 -14.64
CA THR A 54 -9.71 6.43 -13.28
C THR A 54 -10.85 5.57 -12.73
N SER A 55 -12.09 6.06 -12.88
CA SER A 55 -13.28 5.33 -12.41
C SER A 55 -13.44 3.97 -13.10
N LYS A 56 -13.26 3.91 -14.41
CA LYS A 56 -13.36 2.66 -15.18
C LYS A 56 -12.28 1.65 -14.78
N VAL A 57 -11.04 2.13 -14.62
CA VAL A 57 -9.92 1.28 -14.19
C VAL A 57 -10.18 0.78 -12.78
N ALA A 58 -10.55 1.67 -11.86
CA ALA A 58 -10.78 1.33 -10.45
C ALA A 58 -11.89 0.29 -10.27
N GLU A 59 -13.03 0.43 -10.96
CA GLU A 59 -14.12 -0.55 -10.87
C GLU A 59 -13.70 -1.93 -11.39
N ARG A 60 -12.96 -1.99 -12.51
CA ARG A 60 -12.40 -3.25 -13.04
C ARG A 60 -11.40 -3.87 -12.07
N SER A 61 -10.51 -3.06 -11.49
CA SER A 61 -9.51 -3.50 -10.52
C SER A 61 -10.15 -4.06 -9.26
N ILE A 62 -11.17 -3.38 -8.70
CA ILE A 62 -11.92 -3.85 -7.53
C ILE A 62 -12.56 -5.22 -7.79
N GLU A 63 -13.12 -5.42 -8.97
CA GLU A 63 -13.69 -6.72 -9.34
C GLU A 63 -12.63 -7.84 -9.39
N GLN A 64 -11.46 -7.55 -9.98
CA GLN A 64 -10.35 -8.50 -10.09
C GLN A 64 -9.76 -8.82 -8.70
N ILE A 65 -9.42 -7.79 -7.91
CA ILE A 65 -8.90 -7.93 -6.54
C ILE A 65 -9.90 -8.69 -5.67
N GLY A 66 -11.19 -8.39 -5.81
CA GLY A 66 -12.26 -9.04 -5.07
C GLY A 66 -12.30 -10.55 -5.29
N LYS A 67 -12.02 -11.02 -6.52
CA LYS A 67 -11.94 -12.46 -6.85
C LYS A 67 -10.75 -13.14 -6.16
N HIS A 68 -9.56 -12.49 -6.16
CA HIS A 68 -8.35 -13.04 -5.55
C HIS A 68 -8.39 -13.04 -4.03
N LEU A 69 -8.85 -11.94 -3.44
CA LEU A 69 -8.89 -11.76 -2.00
C LEU A 69 -10.18 -12.28 -1.33
N ARG A 70 -11.17 -12.72 -2.12
CA ARG A 70 -12.54 -12.99 -1.63
C ARG A 70 -13.07 -11.80 -0.81
N TRP A 71 -12.83 -10.62 -1.33
CA TRP A 71 -13.14 -9.34 -0.70
C TRP A 71 -14.18 -8.57 -1.51
N ARG A 72 -14.96 -7.79 -0.81
CA ARG A 72 -15.86 -6.80 -1.38
C ARG A 72 -15.77 -5.53 -0.55
N SER A 73 -15.70 -4.38 -1.21
CA SER A 73 -15.66 -3.10 -0.51
C SER A 73 -17.00 -2.83 0.21
N ASP A 74 -16.91 -2.48 1.49
CA ASP A 74 -18.09 -2.12 2.31
C ASP A 74 -18.60 -0.71 2.01
N LYS A 75 -17.73 0.16 1.48
CA LYS A 75 -17.99 1.58 1.19
C LYS A 75 -17.19 2.02 -0.02
N PRO A 76 -17.69 3.00 -0.80
CA PRO A 76 -16.92 3.57 -1.90
C PRO A 76 -15.54 4.06 -1.44
N ILE A 77 -14.49 3.60 -2.13
CA ILE A 77 -13.12 4.03 -1.90
C ILE A 77 -12.93 5.41 -2.54
N LYS A 78 -12.34 6.33 -1.80
CA LYS A 78 -12.06 7.68 -2.30
C LYS A 78 -10.70 7.69 -2.98
N ILE A 79 -10.68 8.05 -4.25
CA ILE A 79 -9.45 8.22 -5.04
C ILE A 79 -9.31 9.69 -5.39
N ILE A 80 -8.21 10.30 -4.99
CA ILE A 80 -7.89 11.70 -5.21
C ILE A 80 -6.81 11.75 -6.28
N VAL A 81 -7.17 12.30 -7.44
CA VAL A 81 -6.30 12.37 -8.62
C VAL A 81 -5.69 13.74 -8.73
N TYR A 82 -4.38 13.80 -8.75
CA TYR A 82 -3.61 14.99 -9.07
C TYR A 82 -3.10 14.91 -10.50
N THR A 83 -3.03 16.03 -11.20
CA THR A 83 -2.59 16.09 -12.62
C THR A 83 -1.09 16.28 -12.78
N SER A 84 -0.38 16.46 -11.67
CA SER A 84 1.08 16.54 -11.64
C SER A 84 1.62 16.02 -10.31
N HIS A 85 2.89 15.63 -10.31
CA HIS A 85 3.60 15.26 -9.09
C HIS A 85 3.76 16.46 -8.13
N ASN A 86 3.96 17.67 -8.66
CA ASN A 86 4.05 18.90 -7.87
C ASN A 86 2.77 19.16 -7.07
N ASP A 87 1.60 18.95 -7.68
CA ASP A 87 0.32 19.10 -7.00
C ASP A 87 0.12 17.97 -5.98
N PHE A 88 0.51 16.75 -6.33
CA PHE A 88 0.46 15.60 -5.43
C PHE A 88 1.29 15.82 -4.15
N GLN A 89 2.46 16.46 -4.25
CA GLN A 89 3.29 16.79 -3.09
C GLN A 89 2.58 17.67 -2.06
N GLN A 90 1.58 18.46 -2.46
CA GLN A 90 0.80 19.32 -1.59
C GLN A 90 -0.27 18.56 -0.78
N THR A 91 -0.52 17.26 -1.08
CA THR A 91 -1.57 16.52 -0.39
C THR A 91 -1.37 16.49 1.11
N ASN A 92 -2.43 16.81 1.87
CA ASN A 92 -2.48 16.69 3.33
C ASN A 92 -3.10 15.36 3.80
N VAL A 93 -3.37 14.43 2.88
CA VAL A 93 -3.92 13.11 3.21
C VAL A 93 -2.93 12.30 4.03
N VAL A 94 -1.64 12.46 3.75
CA VAL A 94 -0.53 11.83 4.48
C VAL A 94 0.49 12.87 4.94
N ASN A 95 1.16 12.61 6.07
CA ASN A 95 2.13 13.54 6.66
C ASN A 95 3.57 13.37 6.15
N VAL A 96 3.80 12.39 5.26
CA VAL A 96 5.13 12.14 4.68
C VAL A 96 5.35 12.98 3.44
N TYR A 97 6.61 13.36 3.19
CA TYR A 97 6.98 14.05 1.95
C TYR A 97 6.87 13.08 0.77
N MET A 98 6.17 13.50 -0.28
CA MET A 98 6.02 12.73 -1.51
C MET A 98 7.20 13.03 -2.43
N SER A 99 8.23 12.17 -2.40
CA SER A 99 9.36 12.27 -3.34
C SER A 99 8.95 11.81 -4.75
N GLU A 100 9.72 12.20 -5.77
CA GLU A 100 9.45 11.86 -7.18
C GLU A 100 9.32 10.36 -7.47
N GLY A 101 9.85 9.49 -6.61
CA GLY A 101 9.72 8.04 -6.77
C GLY A 101 8.43 7.45 -6.20
N ILE A 102 7.54 8.25 -5.63
CA ILE A 102 6.27 7.77 -5.06
C ILE A 102 5.16 7.98 -6.06
N GLY A 103 4.72 6.90 -6.71
CA GLY A 103 3.66 6.93 -7.73
C GLY A 103 2.23 7.03 -7.19
N GLY A 104 2.03 6.74 -5.90
CA GLY A 104 0.73 6.80 -5.25
C GLY A 104 0.86 6.54 -3.76
N VAL A 105 -0.23 6.68 -3.03
CA VAL A 105 -0.29 6.35 -1.61
C VAL A 105 -1.70 6.00 -1.17
N THR A 106 -1.84 4.91 -0.42
CA THR A 106 -3.07 4.51 0.25
C THR A 106 -2.99 4.81 1.74
N GLU A 107 -3.78 5.75 2.18
CA GLU A 107 -3.84 6.18 3.57
C GLU A 107 -4.78 5.27 4.39
N LEU A 108 -4.24 4.70 5.47
CA LEU A 108 -4.94 3.70 6.29
C LEU A 108 -6.11 4.28 7.11
N TYR A 109 -6.01 5.55 7.58
CA TYR A 109 -6.98 6.10 8.55
C TYR A 109 -8.42 6.17 8.03
N LYS A 110 -8.59 6.58 6.77
CA LYS A 110 -9.88 6.66 6.07
C LYS A 110 -9.92 5.81 4.80
N ASN A 111 -8.89 5.02 4.58
CA ASN A 111 -8.70 4.17 3.41
C ASN A 111 -8.89 4.96 2.10
N ARG A 112 -8.16 6.09 1.97
CA ARG A 112 -8.17 6.96 0.80
C ARG A 112 -6.92 6.71 -0.04
N ILE A 113 -7.09 6.77 -1.33
CA ILE A 113 -6.01 6.66 -2.31
C ILE A 113 -5.72 8.06 -2.86
N VAL A 114 -4.45 8.40 -3.00
CA VAL A 114 -3.99 9.65 -3.62
C VAL A 114 -2.95 9.30 -4.67
N ILE A 115 -3.18 9.74 -5.90
CA ILE A 115 -2.34 9.38 -7.04
C ILE A 115 -2.12 10.57 -7.97
N PRO A 116 -0.89 10.81 -8.48
CA PRO A 116 -0.61 11.73 -9.56
C PRO A 116 -0.76 11.07 -10.92
N PHE A 117 -1.21 11.82 -11.92
CA PHE A 117 -1.10 11.42 -13.31
C PHE A 117 0.17 12.05 -13.92
N GLU A 118 1.12 11.22 -14.32
CA GLU A 118 2.43 11.65 -14.82
C GLU A 118 2.55 11.46 -16.36
N GLY A 119 1.43 11.46 -17.07
CA GLY A 119 1.39 11.45 -18.54
C GLY A 119 1.29 10.08 -19.20
N SER A 120 1.45 8.98 -18.48
CA SER A 120 1.29 7.62 -19.01
C SER A 120 0.03 6.96 -18.44
N TYR A 121 -0.93 6.68 -19.29
CA TYR A 121 -2.14 5.96 -18.88
C TYR A 121 -1.86 4.51 -18.46
N GLU A 122 -0.88 3.85 -19.06
CA GLU A 122 -0.47 2.49 -18.71
C GLU A 122 0.10 2.43 -17.29
N GLN A 123 1.05 3.33 -16.98
CA GLN A 123 1.60 3.44 -15.62
C GLN A 123 0.55 3.86 -14.61
N PHE A 124 -0.35 4.76 -14.98
CA PHE A 124 -1.43 5.23 -14.12
C PHE A 124 -2.43 4.10 -13.82
N GLU A 125 -2.77 3.26 -14.79
CA GLU A 125 -3.60 2.07 -14.59
C GLU A 125 -2.92 1.11 -13.59
N HIS A 126 -1.62 0.85 -13.76
CA HIS A 126 -0.84 0.05 -12.82
C HIS A 126 -0.91 0.61 -11.40
N VAL A 127 -0.65 1.90 -11.23
CA VAL A 127 -0.69 2.55 -9.91
C VAL A 127 -2.09 2.49 -9.27
N ILE A 128 -3.16 2.73 -10.05
CA ILE A 128 -4.53 2.61 -9.55
C ILE A 128 -4.79 1.20 -9.01
N HIS A 129 -4.39 0.17 -9.76
CA HIS A 129 -4.57 -1.22 -9.32
C HIS A 129 -3.75 -1.53 -8.07
N HIS A 130 -2.48 -1.14 -8.04
CA HIS A 130 -1.56 -1.30 -6.93
C HIS A 130 -2.13 -0.69 -5.62
N GLU A 131 -2.54 0.56 -5.66
CA GLU A 131 -3.11 1.24 -4.49
C GLU A 131 -4.45 0.63 -4.04
N LEU A 132 -5.26 0.12 -4.96
CA LEU A 132 -6.49 -0.58 -4.62
C LEU A 132 -6.24 -1.92 -3.94
N VAL A 133 -5.14 -2.60 -4.21
CA VAL A 133 -4.74 -3.81 -3.44
C VAL A 133 -4.45 -3.43 -1.99
N HIS A 134 -3.71 -2.34 -1.75
CA HIS A 134 -3.50 -1.84 -0.39
C HIS A 134 -4.82 -1.48 0.32
N ALA A 135 -5.73 -0.82 -0.39
CA ALA A 135 -7.03 -0.48 0.15
C ALA A 135 -7.85 -1.72 0.53
N ALA A 136 -7.77 -2.79 -0.27
CA ALA A 136 -8.43 -4.06 0.01
C ALA A 136 -7.81 -4.77 1.22
N ILE A 137 -6.47 -4.85 1.31
CA ILE A 137 -5.76 -5.42 2.46
C ILE A 137 -6.12 -4.64 3.74
N ASN A 138 -6.15 -3.30 3.67
CA ASN A 138 -6.53 -2.44 4.78
C ASN A 138 -7.95 -2.74 5.29
N GLN A 139 -8.90 -2.98 4.40
CA GLN A 139 -10.25 -3.37 4.80
C GLN A 139 -10.30 -4.79 5.37
N LEU A 140 -9.62 -5.74 4.74
CA LEU A 140 -9.60 -7.13 5.19
C LEU A 140 -9.00 -7.28 6.58
N VAL A 141 -7.82 -6.69 6.80
CA VAL A 141 -7.05 -6.88 8.02
C VAL A 141 -7.48 -5.89 9.11
N TYR A 142 -7.59 -4.60 8.75
CA TYR A 142 -7.77 -3.50 9.70
C TYR A 142 -9.20 -2.93 9.74
N GLY A 143 -10.11 -3.45 8.90
CA GLY A 143 -11.49 -2.97 8.83
C GLY A 143 -11.62 -1.60 8.14
N GLY A 144 -10.64 -1.22 7.31
CA GLY A 144 -10.65 0.02 6.53
C GLY A 144 -10.55 1.30 7.35
N ASN A 145 -10.04 1.23 8.59
CA ASN A 145 -9.74 2.39 9.43
C ASN A 145 -8.66 2.08 10.47
N ALA A 146 -7.92 3.09 10.85
CA ALA A 146 -6.82 2.95 11.81
C ALA A 146 -7.26 2.86 13.28
N GLN A 147 -8.55 3.01 13.59
CA GLN A 147 -9.01 3.08 14.98
C GLN A 147 -8.70 1.80 15.76
N GLY A 148 -8.79 0.64 15.11
CA GLY A 148 -8.45 -0.64 15.72
C GLY A 148 -6.96 -0.75 16.10
N LEU A 149 -6.07 -0.23 15.24
CA LEU A 149 -4.63 -0.15 15.49
C LEU A 149 -4.31 0.83 16.62
N ILE A 150 -4.85 2.05 16.55
CA ILE A 150 -4.63 3.10 17.57
C ILE A 150 -5.11 2.65 18.95
N SER A 151 -6.23 1.94 19.02
CA SER A 151 -6.80 1.42 20.27
C SER A 151 -6.10 0.14 20.77
N GLY A 152 -5.13 -0.41 20.05
CA GLY A 152 -4.45 -1.67 20.38
C GLY A 152 -5.33 -2.92 20.24
N ARG A 153 -6.50 -2.81 19.64
CA ARG A 153 -7.40 -3.97 19.38
C ARG A 153 -6.89 -4.84 18.25
N ILE A 154 -6.21 -4.22 17.28
CA ILE A 154 -5.55 -4.91 16.17
C ILE A 154 -4.05 -4.80 16.41
N ARG A 155 -3.38 -5.94 16.48
CA ARG A 155 -1.92 -6.03 16.74
C ARG A 155 -1.14 -6.53 15.54
N VAL A 156 -1.80 -7.23 14.64
CA VAL A 156 -1.15 -7.73 13.42
C VAL A 156 -0.72 -6.57 12.54
N GLN A 157 0.50 -6.68 12.04
CA GLN A 157 1.01 -5.83 10.96
C GLN A 157 1.27 -6.72 9.76
N VAL A 158 0.74 -6.34 8.61
CA VAL A 158 1.06 -7.02 7.35
C VAL A 158 2.51 -6.68 7.01
N PRO A 159 3.40 -7.69 6.82
CA PRO A 159 4.77 -7.44 6.44
C PRO A 159 4.87 -6.64 5.15
N LEU A 160 5.86 -5.77 5.03
CA LEU A 160 6.02 -4.90 3.86
C LEU A 160 6.11 -5.73 2.56
N TRP A 161 6.90 -6.80 2.57
CA TRP A 161 7.02 -7.69 1.42
C TRP A 161 5.69 -8.32 1.00
N ALA A 162 4.83 -8.67 1.98
CA ALA A 162 3.53 -9.26 1.69
C ALA A 162 2.55 -8.23 1.14
N ASN A 163 2.63 -6.99 1.61
CA ASN A 163 1.79 -5.88 1.18
C ASN A 163 2.19 -5.38 -0.21
N GLU A 164 3.45 -4.96 -0.37
CA GLU A 164 3.95 -4.42 -1.64
C GLU A 164 4.06 -5.49 -2.73
N GLY A 165 4.58 -6.67 -2.36
CA GLY A 165 4.71 -7.77 -3.30
C GLY A 165 3.37 -8.27 -3.84
N LEU A 166 2.30 -8.26 -3.03
CA LEU A 166 0.97 -8.60 -3.53
C LEU A 166 0.41 -7.52 -4.45
N ALA A 167 0.63 -6.25 -4.11
CA ALA A 167 0.21 -5.14 -4.95
C ALA A 167 0.88 -5.20 -6.34
N GLU A 168 2.18 -5.48 -6.39
CA GLU A 168 2.91 -5.73 -7.64
C GLU A 168 2.37 -6.97 -8.37
N PHE A 169 2.26 -8.11 -7.68
CA PHE A 169 1.83 -9.37 -8.29
C PHE A 169 0.44 -9.29 -8.90
N LEU A 170 -0.52 -8.63 -8.25
CA LEU A 170 -1.87 -8.48 -8.79
C LEU A 170 -1.99 -7.41 -9.88
N SER A 171 -1.04 -6.45 -9.94
CA SER A 171 -1.06 -5.36 -10.92
C SER A 171 -0.41 -5.74 -12.25
N VAL A 172 0.69 -6.49 -12.22
CA VAL A 172 1.49 -6.81 -13.43
C VAL A 172 1.81 -8.30 -13.58
N ASP A 173 1.32 -9.17 -12.68
CA ASP A 173 1.69 -10.59 -12.57
C ASP A 173 3.20 -10.75 -12.35
N TRP A 174 3.97 -11.00 -13.42
CA TRP A 174 5.42 -11.14 -13.40
C TRP A 174 6.06 -10.25 -14.47
N ASP A 175 7.14 -9.57 -14.12
CA ASP A 175 7.84 -8.67 -15.03
C ASP A 175 9.33 -8.98 -15.12
N THR A 176 9.96 -8.51 -16.22
CA THR A 176 11.37 -8.76 -16.52
C THR A 176 12.33 -8.10 -15.51
N ASN A 177 11.93 -7.00 -14.87
CA ASN A 177 12.77 -6.34 -13.85
C ASN A 177 12.82 -7.19 -12.57
N SER A 178 11.69 -7.77 -12.19
CA SER A 178 11.61 -8.70 -11.06
C SER A 178 12.43 -9.96 -11.33
N ASP A 179 12.32 -10.51 -12.55
CA ASP A 179 13.14 -11.65 -12.98
C ASP A 179 14.63 -11.34 -12.89
N MET A 180 15.06 -10.20 -13.43
CA MET A 180 16.47 -9.78 -13.42
C MET A 180 17.02 -9.68 -11.98
N VAL A 181 16.29 -9.04 -11.07
CA VAL A 181 16.73 -8.86 -9.67
C VAL A 181 16.86 -10.20 -8.96
N LEU A 182 15.88 -11.09 -9.11
CA LEU A 182 15.91 -12.38 -8.41
C LEU A 182 16.91 -13.35 -9.02
N ARG A 183 17.07 -13.33 -10.33
CA ARG A 183 18.09 -14.13 -11.02
C ARG A 183 19.50 -13.76 -10.59
N ASP A 184 19.79 -12.45 -10.48
CA ASP A 184 21.09 -11.97 -9.99
C ASP A 184 21.36 -12.48 -8.56
N LEU A 185 20.38 -12.34 -7.66
CA LEU A 185 20.50 -12.83 -6.29
C LEU A 185 20.66 -14.36 -6.22
N ALA A 186 19.98 -15.09 -7.09
CA ALA A 186 20.07 -16.56 -7.12
C ALA A 186 21.44 -17.04 -7.63
N ILE A 187 21.98 -16.40 -8.68
CA ILE A 187 23.30 -16.71 -9.24
C ILE A 187 24.41 -16.45 -8.21
N GLU A 188 24.30 -15.36 -7.46
CA GLU A 188 25.25 -14.97 -6.42
C GLU A 188 25.04 -15.73 -5.07
N ASP A 189 24.09 -16.67 -5.01
CA ASP A 189 23.66 -17.39 -3.79
C ASP A 189 23.36 -16.43 -2.61
N ARG A 190 22.65 -15.33 -2.92
CA ARG A 190 22.34 -14.24 -1.99
C ARG A 190 20.84 -14.03 -1.80
N LEU A 191 20.01 -15.01 -2.14
CA LEU A 191 18.57 -14.93 -1.88
C LEU A 191 18.33 -14.77 -0.38
N PRO A 192 17.65 -13.69 0.07
CA PRO A 192 17.34 -13.51 1.49
C PRO A 192 16.20 -14.45 1.92
N SER A 193 16.06 -14.67 3.21
CA SER A 193 14.85 -15.29 3.75
C SER A 193 13.63 -14.39 3.55
N ILE A 194 12.43 -14.99 3.51
CA ILE A 194 11.17 -14.22 3.33
C ILE A 194 11.02 -13.10 4.36
N PRO A 195 11.29 -13.29 5.67
CA PRO A 195 11.24 -12.19 6.64
C PRO A 195 12.24 -11.05 6.35
N GLU A 196 13.35 -11.33 5.68
CA GLU A 196 14.36 -10.32 5.32
C GLU A 196 13.98 -9.49 4.09
N LEU A 197 12.91 -9.83 3.38
CA LEU A 197 12.40 -9.04 2.25
C LEU A 197 11.76 -7.69 2.67
N ASN A 198 11.65 -7.39 3.96
CA ASN A 198 10.88 -6.26 4.49
C ASN A 198 11.52 -4.87 4.28
N TYR A 199 12.35 -4.69 3.23
CA TYR A 199 12.95 -3.38 2.95
C TYR A 199 13.25 -3.15 1.46
N SER A 200 13.17 -1.86 1.06
CA SER A 200 13.60 -1.42 -0.27
C SER A 200 12.93 -2.19 -1.42
N ILE A 201 13.61 -2.30 -2.55
CA ILE A 201 13.14 -2.98 -3.76
C ILE A 201 12.84 -4.47 -3.55
N LEU A 202 13.44 -5.10 -2.53
CA LEU A 202 13.20 -6.51 -2.24
C LEU A 202 11.79 -6.76 -1.72
N ALA A 203 11.18 -5.80 -1.04
CA ALA A 203 9.78 -5.93 -0.62
C ALA A 203 8.84 -6.03 -1.83
N TYR A 204 9.12 -5.28 -2.88
CA TYR A 204 8.35 -5.30 -4.13
C TYR A 204 8.67 -6.54 -4.97
N LYS A 205 9.90 -6.68 -5.43
CA LYS A 205 10.30 -7.71 -6.39
C LYS A 205 10.39 -9.11 -5.78
N GLY A 206 11.01 -9.20 -4.59
CA GLY A 206 11.05 -10.45 -3.83
C GLY A 206 9.66 -10.88 -3.37
N GLY A 207 8.90 -9.93 -2.81
CA GLY A 207 7.51 -10.18 -2.39
C GLY A 207 6.61 -10.62 -3.53
N GLN A 208 6.71 -10.00 -4.72
CA GLN A 208 6.00 -10.42 -5.94
C GLN A 208 6.30 -11.89 -6.28
N SER A 209 7.57 -12.30 -6.24
CA SER A 209 7.97 -13.68 -6.50
C SER A 209 7.45 -14.67 -5.46
N VAL A 210 7.45 -14.29 -4.18
CA VAL A 210 6.87 -15.14 -3.12
C VAL A 210 5.38 -15.36 -3.38
N TRP A 211 4.63 -14.32 -3.78
CA TRP A 211 3.21 -14.47 -4.11
C TRP A 211 2.98 -15.29 -5.39
N GLN A 212 3.84 -15.15 -6.39
CA GLN A 212 3.83 -16.02 -7.58
C GLN A 212 4.00 -17.48 -7.17
N TYR A 213 5.01 -17.80 -6.37
CA TYR A 213 5.26 -19.12 -5.84
C TYR A 213 4.06 -19.67 -5.03
N ILE A 214 3.54 -18.88 -4.09
CA ILE A 214 2.38 -19.27 -3.28
C ILE A 214 1.18 -19.61 -4.16
N THR A 215 0.88 -18.75 -5.13
CA THR A 215 -0.29 -18.96 -6.00
C THR A 215 -0.13 -20.14 -6.94
N GLN A 216 1.08 -20.42 -7.42
CA GLN A 216 1.36 -21.59 -8.25
C GLN A 216 1.29 -22.90 -7.46
N LYS A 217 1.84 -22.92 -6.25
CA LYS A 217 1.92 -24.13 -5.43
C LYS A 217 0.64 -24.44 -4.67
N TYR A 218 0.03 -23.43 -4.07
CA TYR A 218 -1.08 -23.60 -3.13
C TYR A 218 -2.44 -23.14 -3.67
N GLY A 219 -2.43 -22.45 -4.81
CA GLY A 219 -3.64 -21.90 -5.43
C GLY A 219 -3.90 -20.43 -5.12
N ARG A 220 -4.52 -19.73 -6.07
CA ARG A 220 -4.82 -18.28 -5.96
C ARG A 220 -5.80 -17.96 -4.82
N GLU A 221 -6.65 -18.90 -4.44
CA GLU A 221 -7.60 -18.75 -3.34
C GLU A 221 -6.95 -18.61 -1.97
N LYS A 222 -5.68 -19.07 -1.84
CA LYS A 222 -4.91 -18.93 -0.59
C LYS A 222 -4.55 -17.49 -0.25
N VAL A 223 -4.48 -16.61 -1.24
CA VAL A 223 -4.17 -15.18 -1.02
C VAL A 223 -5.14 -14.57 0.00
N GLY A 224 -6.44 -14.64 -0.26
CA GLY A 224 -7.45 -14.12 0.67
C GLY A 224 -7.50 -14.86 2.01
N GLU A 225 -7.27 -16.18 2.00
CA GLU A 225 -7.22 -17.00 3.21
C GLU A 225 -6.10 -16.57 4.16
N ILE A 226 -4.89 -16.30 3.63
CA ILE A 226 -3.74 -15.83 4.41
C ILE A 226 -4.09 -14.58 5.20
N PHE A 227 -4.65 -13.54 4.56
CA PHE A 227 -5.01 -12.30 5.26
C PHE A 227 -6.14 -12.49 6.29
N GLN A 228 -7.09 -13.39 6.02
CA GLN A 228 -8.13 -13.74 7.00
C GLN A 228 -7.53 -14.45 8.22
N GLN A 229 -6.57 -15.35 8.02
CA GLN A 229 -5.87 -16.03 9.11
C GLN A 229 -4.96 -15.07 9.88
N MET A 230 -4.23 -14.17 9.21
CA MET A 230 -3.47 -13.10 9.89
C MET A 230 -4.36 -12.27 10.83
N LYS A 231 -5.52 -11.83 10.33
CA LYS A 231 -6.49 -11.08 11.15
C LYS A 231 -6.97 -11.91 12.33
N ARG A 232 -7.27 -13.19 12.14
CA ARG A 232 -7.77 -14.07 13.20
C ARG A 232 -6.71 -14.36 14.25
N ALA A 233 -5.48 -14.67 13.81
CA ALA A 233 -4.36 -14.97 14.68
C ALA A 233 -3.75 -13.72 15.34
N GLN A 234 -4.01 -12.52 14.79
CA GLN A 234 -3.35 -11.26 15.18
C GLN A 234 -1.81 -11.36 15.07
N ASN A 235 -1.35 -12.14 14.10
CA ASN A 235 0.06 -12.41 13.83
C ASN A 235 0.21 -12.86 12.37
N ASP A 236 1.19 -12.34 11.67
CA ASP A 236 1.43 -12.61 10.26
C ASP A 236 1.98 -14.02 10.01
N GLU A 237 3.02 -14.43 10.72
CA GLU A 237 3.63 -15.78 10.60
C GLU A 237 2.60 -16.89 10.82
N LYS A 238 1.81 -16.79 11.92
CA LYS A 238 0.71 -17.73 12.18
C LYS A 238 -0.39 -17.68 11.11
N GLY A 239 -0.57 -16.52 10.47
CA GLY A 239 -1.49 -16.36 9.35
C GLY A 239 -1.06 -17.20 8.15
N PHE A 240 0.22 -17.13 7.77
CA PHE A 240 0.79 -17.94 6.70
C PHE A 240 0.79 -19.43 7.08
N GLU A 241 1.29 -19.78 8.25
CA GLU A 241 1.32 -21.16 8.74
C GLU A 241 -0.07 -21.81 8.73
N SER A 242 -1.09 -21.10 9.24
CA SER A 242 -2.46 -21.63 9.29
C SER A 242 -3.09 -21.80 7.90
N ALA A 243 -2.73 -20.97 6.93
CA ALA A 243 -3.28 -21.02 5.59
C ALA A 243 -2.57 -22.02 4.69
N LEU A 244 -1.22 -22.12 4.82
CA LEU A 244 -0.38 -22.91 3.92
C LEU A 244 0.06 -24.25 4.52
N GLY A 245 0.00 -24.40 5.85
CA GLY A 245 0.44 -25.61 6.56
C GLY A 245 1.97 -25.72 6.70
N VAL A 246 2.70 -24.63 6.47
CA VAL A 246 4.16 -24.54 6.60
C VAL A 246 4.55 -23.23 7.28
N ASP A 247 5.64 -23.24 8.04
CA ASP A 247 6.22 -22.04 8.66
C ASP A 247 7.05 -21.23 7.66
N TYR A 248 7.55 -20.07 8.09
CA TYR A 248 8.35 -19.19 7.23
C TYR A 248 9.70 -19.80 6.84
N GLU A 249 10.30 -20.64 7.66
CA GLU A 249 11.56 -21.31 7.34
C GLU A 249 11.36 -22.26 6.15
N LYS A 250 10.38 -23.14 6.26
CA LYS A 250 10.03 -24.08 5.18
C LYS A 250 9.54 -23.34 3.92
N LEU A 251 8.76 -22.28 4.09
CA LEU A 251 8.28 -21.45 2.97
C LEU A 251 9.44 -20.79 2.24
N THR A 252 10.46 -20.31 2.98
CA THR A 252 11.68 -19.72 2.43
C THR A 252 12.48 -20.75 1.61
N ASP A 253 12.74 -21.94 2.18
CA ASP A 253 13.48 -22.99 1.49
C ASP A 253 12.79 -23.40 0.18
N ASP A 254 11.49 -23.60 0.24
CA ASP A 254 10.69 -23.99 -0.92
C ASP A 254 10.64 -22.89 -1.99
N TRP A 255 10.59 -21.62 -1.57
CA TRP A 255 10.64 -20.46 -2.47
C TRP A 255 12.04 -20.30 -3.10
N HIS A 256 13.13 -20.49 -2.34
CA HIS A 256 14.49 -20.51 -2.89
C HIS A 256 14.65 -21.58 -3.97
N ASP A 257 14.13 -22.78 -3.72
CA ASP A 257 14.12 -23.87 -4.69
C ASP A 257 13.30 -23.53 -5.94
N PHE A 258 12.20 -22.77 -5.78
CA PHE A 258 11.40 -22.29 -6.88
C PHE A 258 12.18 -21.27 -7.73
N VAL A 259 12.76 -20.23 -7.11
CA VAL A 259 13.53 -19.19 -7.83
C VAL A 259 14.74 -19.76 -8.56
N LYS A 260 15.43 -20.76 -7.98
CA LYS A 260 16.61 -21.41 -8.62
C LYS A 260 16.25 -22.31 -9.81
N ARG A 261 14.96 -22.63 -10.00
CA ARG A 261 14.49 -23.47 -11.14
C ARG A 261 13.93 -22.66 -12.30
N GLU A 262 13.43 -21.45 -12.04
CA GLU A 262 12.93 -20.51 -13.06
C GLU A 262 14.09 -19.76 -13.73
#